data_23a643b8e09c9bcc3ef8bd9b59024b6f
#
_entry.id   23a643b8e09c9bcc3ef8bd9b59024b6f
#
_cell.length_a   1.000
_cell.length_b   1.000
_cell.length_c   1.000
_cell.angle_alpha   90.00
_cell.angle_beta   90.00
_cell.angle_gamma   90.00
#
_symmetry.space_group_name_H-M   'P 1'
#
loop_
_entity.id
_entity.type
_entity.pdbx_description
1 polymer ?
#
loop_
_entity_poly.entity_id
_entity_poly.type
_entity_poly.pdbx_seq_one_letter_code
_entity_poly.pdbx_strand_id
1 'polypeptide(L)'
;MLTVLVVAFGGLGTAQVATADVSYNVGYVSEYYFRGILQKNSSASAGIDYEENGFYIGAWGADVGDGIEYDIYLGYGIETEAGFSASLGYTTYQYTGDTFDDEYNEGNLNLGYGIFGLEYSKGTCECFGAESDYDFIGLTLSFDNGLYATAGFHGDESDGEYFEFGYGTTVAEIDLGASIIFASDELSGEVDSDGNANEDTALVLSIGKSF
;
A
#
# COMPACT_ATOMS: atom_id res chain seq x y z
N MET A 1 -14.89 12.99 14.07
CA MET A 1 -14.36 12.82 12.72
C MET A 1 -13.45 11.62 12.82
N LEU A 2 -13.84 10.50 12.26
CA LEU A 2 -13.11 9.23 12.40
C LEU A 2 -12.19 9.13 11.18
N THR A 3 -10.91 9.36 11.37
CA THR A 3 -9.90 9.08 10.32
C THR A 3 -9.69 7.57 10.34
N VAL A 4 -10.27 6.86 9.39
CA VAL A 4 -9.99 5.44 9.20
C VAL A 4 -8.63 5.36 8.52
N LEU A 5 -7.59 5.04 9.27
CA LEU A 5 -6.30 4.68 8.70
C LEU A 5 -6.47 3.28 8.08
N VAL A 6 -6.79 3.26 6.79
CA VAL A 6 -6.62 2.04 6.00
C VAL A 6 -5.12 1.89 5.84
N VAL A 7 -4.51 0.89 6.50
CA VAL A 7 -3.15 0.46 6.23
C VAL A 7 -3.19 -0.37 4.93
N ALA A 8 -3.66 0.26 3.87
CA ALA A 8 -3.31 -0.11 2.53
C ALA A 8 -2.21 0.86 2.14
N PHE A 9 -1.05 0.37 1.80
CA PHE A 9 0.03 1.14 1.21
C PHE A 9 -0.49 1.80 -0.07
N GLY A 10 -0.84 3.04 0.03
CA GLY A 10 -1.51 3.87 -0.94
C GLY A 10 -2.38 4.85 -0.16
N GLY A 11 -1.76 5.68 0.71
CA GLY A 11 -2.48 6.60 1.57
C GLY A 11 -3.31 7.58 0.75
N LEU A 12 -4.63 7.36 0.68
CA LEU A 12 -5.57 8.44 0.40
C LEU A 12 -5.56 9.35 1.65
N GLY A 13 -4.53 10.22 1.74
CA GLY A 13 -4.55 11.32 2.66
C GLY A 13 -5.75 12.18 2.36
N THR A 14 -6.63 12.36 3.34
CA THR A 14 -7.69 13.37 3.24
C THR A 14 -7.01 14.73 3.16
N ALA A 15 -7.10 15.40 2.01
CA ALA A 15 -6.59 16.76 1.84
C ALA A 15 -7.30 17.68 2.84
N GLN A 16 -6.66 18.01 3.94
CA GLN A 16 -7.09 19.07 4.83
C GLN A 16 -6.48 20.39 4.40
N VAL A 17 -7.29 21.43 4.45
CA VAL A 17 -6.93 22.78 4.01
C VAL A 17 -5.86 23.39 4.92
N ALA A 18 -4.68 23.66 4.33
CA ALA A 18 -3.78 24.78 4.61
C ALA A 18 -3.24 24.97 6.05
N THR A 19 -2.42 24.06 6.51
CA THR A 19 -1.20 24.36 7.30
C THR A 19 -0.17 23.31 6.91
N ALA A 20 1.09 23.76 6.73
CA ALA A 20 2.21 22.83 6.57
C ALA A 20 2.20 21.87 7.77
N ASP A 21 2.01 20.59 7.53
CA ASP A 21 1.96 19.59 8.59
C ASP A 21 3.04 18.52 8.34
N VAL A 22 3.72 18.14 9.41
CA VAL A 22 4.66 17.03 9.40
C VAL A 22 4.08 15.96 10.31
N SER A 23 3.87 14.78 9.78
CA SER A 23 3.41 13.62 10.54
C SER A 23 4.44 12.49 10.51
N TYR A 24 4.37 11.63 11.52
CA TYR A 24 5.21 10.45 11.66
C TYR A 24 4.31 9.25 11.90
N ASN A 25 4.71 8.09 11.41
CA ASN A 25 4.02 6.85 11.69
C ASN A 25 5.01 5.74 12.06
N VAL A 26 4.53 4.81 12.87
CA VAL A 26 5.21 3.54 13.15
C VAL A 26 4.19 2.42 13.10
N GLY A 27 4.58 1.26 12.60
CA GLY A 27 3.68 0.13 12.44
C GLY A 27 4.36 -1.21 12.63
N TYR A 28 3.54 -2.23 12.81
CA TYR A 28 3.93 -3.62 12.81
C TYR A 28 2.79 -4.46 12.23
N VAL A 29 3.13 -5.40 11.37
CA VAL A 29 2.22 -6.37 10.76
C VAL A 29 2.70 -7.79 10.99
N SER A 30 1.76 -8.73 11.16
CA SER A 30 2.08 -10.16 11.30
C SER A 30 2.67 -10.75 10.02
N GLU A 31 2.24 -10.23 8.88
CA GLU A 31 2.74 -10.55 7.55
C GLU A 31 2.67 -9.28 6.70
N TYR A 32 3.76 -8.95 6.01
CA TYR A 32 3.82 -7.81 5.12
C TYR A 32 3.49 -8.26 3.69
N TYR A 33 2.36 -7.80 3.21
CA TYR A 33 1.90 -7.97 1.83
C TYR A 33 1.93 -6.62 1.11
N PHE A 34 2.51 -6.59 -0.08
CA PHE A 34 2.42 -5.46 -0.99
C PHE A 34 1.62 -5.87 -2.23
N ARG A 35 0.44 -5.29 -2.41
CA ARG A 35 -0.47 -5.57 -3.53
C ARG A 35 -0.70 -7.07 -3.76
N GLY A 36 -0.95 -7.82 -2.69
CA GLY A 36 -1.21 -9.26 -2.72
C GLY A 36 0.03 -10.16 -2.73
N ILE A 37 1.22 -9.59 -2.81
CA ILE A 37 2.50 -10.32 -2.81
C ILE A 37 3.12 -10.31 -1.42
N LEU A 38 3.38 -11.48 -0.84
CA LEU A 38 4.06 -11.60 0.45
C LEU A 38 5.50 -11.12 0.35
N GLN A 39 5.84 -10.09 1.11
CA GLN A 39 7.20 -9.57 1.23
C GLN A 39 7.95 -10.22 2.39
N LYS A 40 7.28 -10.38 3.53
CA LYS A 40 7.89 -10.96 4.72
C LYS A 40 6.87 -11.41 5.76
N ASN A 41 7.17 -12.48 6.47
CA ASN A 41 6.49 -12.86 7.72
C ASN A 41 6.96 -11.94 8.84
N SER A 42 6.07 -11.11 9.37
CA SER A 42 6.28 -10.09 10.39
C SER A 42 7.23 -8.95 9.99
N SER A 43 6.69 -7.75 9.89
CA SER A 43 7.46 -6.56 9.54
C SER A 43 7.13 -5.38 10.45
N ALA A 44 8.18 -4.63 10.81
CA ALA A 44 8.06 -3.33 11.44
C ALA A 44 8.30 -2.24 10.40
N SER A 45 7.57 -1.13 10.51
CA SER A 45 7.67 0.00 9.58
C SER A 45 7.70 1.34 10.31
N ALA A 46 8.22 2.36 9.63
CA ALA A 46 8.17 3.75 10.08
C ALA A 46 8.13 4.69 8.86
N GLY A 47 7.49 5.85 9.03
CA GLY A 47 7.41 6.85 7.98
C GLY A 47 7.38 8.28 8.50
N ILE A 48 7.62 9.20 7.59
CA ILE A 48 7.53 10.65 7.77
C ILE A 48 6.87 11.26 6.54
N ASP A 49 5.90 12.13 6.75
CA ASP A 49 5.15 12.81 5.70
C ASP A 49 5.16 14.32 5.93
N TYR A 50 5.20 15.09 4.85
CA TYR A 50 4.97 16.52 4.84
C TYR A 50 3.88 16.85 3.83
N GLU A 51 2.88 17.60 4.27
CA GLU A 51 1.77 18.05 3.41
C GLU A 51 1.59 19.57 3.52
N GLU A 52 1.40 20.22 2.38
CA GLU A 52 1.04 21.63 2.30
C GLU A 52 0.24 21.95 1.03
N ASN A 53 -0.98 22.50 1.20
CA ASN A 53 -1.81 22.97 0.09
C ASN A 53 -2.04 21.94 -1.04
N GLY A 54 -2.17 20.65 -0.67
CA GLY A 54 -2.33 19.54 -1.60
C GLY A 54 -1.03 18.94 -2.12
N PHE A 55 0.11 19.62 -1.98
CA PHE A 55 1.41 19.01 -2.20
C PHE A 55 1.76 18.08 -1.04
N TYR A 56 2.28 16.90 -1.34
CA TYR A 56 2.82 15.97 -0.36
C TYR A 56 4.18 15.43 -0.79
N ILE A 57 5.02 15.14 0.19
CA ILE A 57 6.27 14.40 0.04
C ILE A 57 6.50 13.58 1.30
N GLY A 58 6.95 12.35 1.16
CA GLY A 58 7.22 11.49 2.31
C GLY A 58 8.30 10.47 2.04
N ALA A 59 8.67 9.80 3.12
CA ALA A 59 9.52 8.62 3.10
C ALA A 59 8.96 7.58 4.08
N TRP A 60 8.97 6.34 3.65
CA TRP A 60 8.53 5.22 4.47
C TRP A 60 9.56 4.09 4.36
N GLY A 61 9.62 3.20 5.33
CA GLY A 61 10.46 2.04 5.25
C GLY A 61 9.95 0.89 6.11
N ALA A 62 10.24 -0.33 5.67
CA ALA A 62 9.87 -1.58 6.32
C ALA A 62 11.00 -2.61 6.32
N ASP A 63 10.97 -3.47 7.32
CA ASP A 63 11.83 -4.64 7.39
C ASP A 63 11.34 -5.71 6.40
N VAL A 64 12.15 -6.06 5.41
CA VAL A 64 11.88 -7.11 4.41
C VAL A 64 12.77 -8.35 4.60
N GLY A 65 13.43 -8.46 5.77
CA GLY A 65 14.18 -9.63 6.18
C GLY A 65 15.67 -9.51 5.90
N ASP A 66 16.07 -9.43 4.66
CA ASP A 66 17.44 -9.13 4.25
C ASP A 66 17.52 -7.64 3.88
N GLY A 67 17.53 -6.78 4.91
CA GLY A 67 17.57 -5.34 4.75
C GLY A 67 16.24 -4.67 4.99
N ILE A 68 16.15 -3.46 4.46
CA ILE A 68 15.01 -2.55 4.61
C ILE A 68 14.58 -2.10 3.22
N GLU A 69 13.29 -2.21 2.93
CA GLU A 69 12.64 -1.43 1.88
C GLU A 69 12.51 0.01 2.34
N TYR A 70 12.83 0.97 1.48
CA TYR A 70 12.54 2.38 1.74
C TYR A 70 11.99 3.04 0.49
N ASP A 71 10.88 3.73 0.70
CA ASP A 71 10.13 4.40 -0.34
C ASP A 71 10.29 5.91 -0.18
N ILE A 72 10.42 6.59 -1.30
CA ILE A 72 10.35 8.05 -1.36
C ILE A 72 9.25 8.40 -2.34
N TYR A 73 8.31 9.21 -1.91
CA TYR A 73 7.16 9.58 -2.72
C TYR A 73 6.87 11.06 -2.62
N LEU A 74 6.30 11.60 -3.70
CA LEU A 74 5.79 12.97 -3.76
C LEU A 74 4.61 13.06 -4.71
N GLY A 75 3.79 14.07 -4.55
CA GLY A 75 2.67 14.30 -5.44
C GLY A 75 1.83 15.52 -5.09
N TYR A 76 0.70 15.58 -5.76
CA TYR A 76 -0.28 16.64 -5.55
C TYR A 76 -1.69 16.06 -5.55
N GLY A 77 -2.48 16.38 -4.52
CA GLY A 77 -3.85 15.96 -4.35
C GLY A 77 -4.81 17.14 -4.27
N ILE A 78 -6.05 16.88 -4.66
CA ILE A 78 -7.18 17.80 -4.51
C ILE A 78 -8.36 17.06 -3.91
N GLU A 79 -9.16 17.78 -3.14
CA GLU A 79 -10.47 17.33 -2.68
C GLU A 79 -11.52 18.43 -2.95
N THR A 80 -12.67 18.03 -3.42
CA THR A 80 -13.78 18.94 -3.68
C THR A 80 -14.79 18.92 -2.52
N GLU A 81 -15.57 20.00 -2.37
CA GLU A 81 -16.67 20.06 -1.39
C GLU A 81 -17.75 18.95 -1.60
N ALA A 82 -17.81 18.37 -2.79
CA ALA A 82 -18.72 17.27 -3.11
C ALA A 82 -18.16 15.88 -2.69
N GLY A 83 -16.96 15.83 -2.09
CA GLY A 83 -16.33 14.60 -1.62
C GLY A 83 -15.62 13.80 -2.73
N PHE A 84 -15.36 14.41 -3.90
CA PHE A 84 -14.47 13.82 -4.91
C PHE A 84 -13.04 14.19 -4.59
N SER A 85 -12.14 13.19 -4.55
CA SER A 85 -10.71 13.38 -4.40
C SER A 85 -9.94 12.82 -5.60
N ALA A 86 -8.80 13.45 -5.92
CA ALA A 86 -7.87 12.95 -6.92
C ALA A 86 -6.44 13.32 -6.52
N SER A 87 -5.49 12.42 -6.76
CA SER A 87 -4.07 12.75 -6.61
C SER A 87 -3.25 12.14 -7.76
N LEU A 88 -2.16 12.83 -8.09
CA LEU A 88 -1.13 12.35 -8.99
C LEU A 88 0.20 12.40 -8.25
N GLY A 89 0.92 11.30 -8.24
CA GLY A 89 2.17 11.14 -7.52
C GLY A 89 3.22 10.35 -8.28
N TYR A 90 4.37 10.26 -7.67
CA TYR A 90 5.48 9.42 -8.08
C TYR A 90 6.09 8.78 -6.85
N THR A 91 6.41 7.50 -6.94
CA THR A 91 7.04 6.71 -5.87
C THR A 91 8.24 5.96 -6.43
N THR A 92 9.34 5.94 -5.66
CA THR A 92 10.47 5.04 -5.87
C THR A 92 10.60 4.13 -4.66
N TYR A 93 10.72 2.83 -4.92
CA TYR A 93 10.97 1.79 -3.92
C TYR A 93 12.41 1.33 -4.06
N GLN A 94 13.13 1.27 -2.95
CA GLN A 94 14.55 0.92 -2.91
C GLN A 94 14.84 -0.02 -1.75
N TYR A 95 15.86 -0.83 -1.88
CA TYR A 95 16.20 -1.87 -0.92
C TYR A 95 17.65 -1.76 -0.47
N THR A 96 17.95 -2.10 0.81
CA THR A 96 19.31 -2.04 1.38
C THR A 96 20.00 -3.40 1.45
N GLY A 97 19.29 -4.48 1.19
CA GLY A 97 19.82 -5.85 1.22
C GLY A 97 20.12 -6.38 -0.17
N ASP A 98 20.60 -7.62 -0.24
CA ASP A 98 20.96 -8.27 -1.49
C ASP A 98 19.80 -9.14 -2.06
N THR A 99 18.72 -9.37 -1.28
CA THR A 99 17.60 -10.24 -1.67
C THR A 99 16.67 -9.56 -2.64
N PHE A 100 16.47 -8.25 -2.47
CA PHE A 100 15.72 -7.37 -3.36
C PHE A 100 16.73 -6.37 -3.92
N ASP A 101 17.41 -6.73 -5.00
CA ASP A 101 18.46 -5.89 -5.64
C ASP A 101 17.84 -4.94 -6.68
N ASP A 102 16.53 -4.68 -6.53
CA ASP A 102 15.75 -4.09 -7.61
C ASP A 102 15.17 -2.75 -7.16
N GLU A 103 15.22 -1.78 -8.06
CA GLU A 103 14.59 -0.47 -7.91
C GLU A 103 13.27 -0.48 -8.66
N TYR A 104 12.19 -0.02 -8.00
CA TYR A 104 10.90 0.20 -8.64
C TYR A 104 10.61 1.69 -8.70
N ASN A 105 10.10 2.13 -9.82
CA ASN A 105 9.71 3.52 -10.03
C ASN A 105 8.33 3.57 -10.66
N GLU A 106 7.38 4.28 -10.06
CA GLU A 106 6.02 4.35 -10.59
C GLU A 106 5.37 5.73 -10.50
N GLY A 107 4.54 6.04 -11.48
CA GLY A 107 3.57 7.11 -11.42
C GLY A 107 2.25 6.60 -10.88
N ASN A 108 1.64 7.34 -9.93
CA ASN A 108 0.44 6.94 -9.21
C ASN A 108 -0.70 7.91 -9.51
N LEU A 109 -1.86 7.40 -9.88
CA LEU A 109 -3.12 8.12 -9.94
C LEU A 109 -4.10 7.51 -8.93
N ASN A 110 -4.58 8.32 -7.98
CA ASN A 110 -5.61 7.91 -7.05
C ASN A 110 -6.86 8.75 -7.23
N LEU A 111 -8.02 8.10 -7.21
CA LEU A 111 -9.33 8.75 -7.27
C LEU A 111 -10.21 8.23 -6.14
N GLY A 112 -11.03 9.13 -5.54
CA GLY A 112 -11.95 8.75 -4.48
C GLY A 112 -13.30 9.44 -4.62
N TYR A 113 -14.39 8.73 -4.31
CA TYR A 113 -15.71 9.31 -4.17
C TYR A 113 -16.62 8.45 -3.27
N GLY A 114 -17.08 9.05 -2.17
CA GLY A 114 -17.91 8.36 -1.19
C GLY A 114 -17.16 7.17 -0.58
N ILE A 115 -17.67 5.96 -0.79
CA ILE A 115 -17.04 4.73 -0.31
C ILE A 115 -16.06 4.12 -1.32
N PHE A 116 -15.96 4.66 -2.53
CA PHE A 116 -15.19 4.10 -3.63
C PHE A 116 -13.82 4.74 -3.74
N GLY A 117 -12.77 3.92 -3.84
CA GLY A 117 -11.41 4.29 -4.18
C GLY A 117 -10.94 3.55 -5.44
N LEU A 118 -10.13 4.23 -6.23
CA LEU A 118 -9.40 3.65 -7.36
C LEU A 118 -7.95 4.09 -7.27
N GLU A 119 -7.05 3.14 -7.39
CA GLU A 119 -5.62 3.33 -7.61
C GLU A 119 -5.28 2.83 -9.01
N TYR A 120 -4.48 3.61 -9.74
CA TYR A 120 -3.79 3.16 -10.94
C TYR A 120 -2.33 3.56 -10.83
N SER A 121 -1.46 2.59 -10.90
CA SER A 121 -0.01 2.80 -10.88
C SER A 121 0.60 2.20 -12.14
N LYS A 122 1.56 2.91 -12.73
CA LYS A 122 2.34 2.41 -13.86
C LYS A 122 3.80 2.73 -13.63
N GLY A 123 4.64 1.70 -13.79
CA GLY A 123 6.05 1.83 -13.49
C GLY A 123 6.94 0.85 -14.21
N THR A 124 8.21 0.92 -13.85
CA THR A 124 9.26 0.00 -14.26
C THR A 124 9.96 -0.57 -13.04
N CYS A 125 10.44 -1.78 -13.15
CA CYS A 125 11.36 -2.38 -12.19
C CYS A 125 12.62 -2.85 -12.87
N GLU A 126 13.76 -2.71 -12.21
CA GLU A 126 14.99 -3.40 -12.60
C GLU A 126 15.00 -4.78 -11.94
N CYS A 127 14.07 -5.66 -12.38
CA CYS A 127 13.85 -6.95 -11.76
C CYS A 127 14.80 -8.00 -12.33
N PHE A 128 15.59 -8.63 -11.45
CA PHE A 128 16.52 -9.72 -11.80
C PHE A 128 17.49 -9.37 -12.95
N GLY A 129 17.92 -8.09 -13.00
CA GLY A 129 18.90 -7.59 -13.95
C GLY A 129 18.36 -7.29 -15.35
N ALA A 130 17.06 -7.20 -15.50
CA ALA A 130 16.37 -6.70 -16.70
C ALA A 130 15.32 -5.67 -16.30
N GLU A 131 15.16 -4.60 -17.10
CA GLU A 131 14.05 -3.66 -16.91
C GLU A 131 12.76 -4.29 -17.41
N SER A 132 11.71 -4.22 -16.60
CA SER A 132 10.38 -4.75 -16.87
C SER A 132 9.33 -3.69 -16.58
N ASP A 133 8.36 -3.54 -17.47
CA ASP A 133 7.22 -2.65 -17.30
C ASP A 133 6.13 -3.35 -16.47
N TYR A 134 5.43 -2.62 -15.61
CA TYR A 134 4.24 -3.12 -14.92
C TYR A 134 3.18 -2.05 -14.79
N ASP A 135 1.94 -2.48 -14.63
CA ASP A 135 0.86 -1.63 -14.13
C ASP A 135 0.04 -2.35 -13.05
N PHE A 136 -0.69 -1.54 -12.31
CA PHE A 136 -1.55 -2.03 -11.23
C PHE A 136 -2.83 -1.22 -11.18
N ILE A 137 -3.96 -1.91 -10.96
CA ILE A 137 -5.27 -1.31 -10.70
C ILE A 137 -5.79 -1.85 -9.37
N GLY A 138 -6.03 -0.94 -8.40
CA GLY A 138 -6.68 -1.23 -7.13
C GLY A 138 -8.07 -0.62 -7.05
N LEU A 139 -9.06 -1.40 -6.68
CA LEU A 139 -10.44 -0.96 -6.42
C LEU A 139 -10.77 -1.20 -4.96
N THR A 140 -11.09 -0.15 -4.20
CA THR A 140 -11.37 -0.24 -2.77
C THR A 140 -12.76 0.26 -2.44
N LEU A 141 -13.44 -0.45 -1.53
CA LEU A 141 -14.65 -0.03 -0.85
C LEU A 141 -14.34 0.18 0.62
N SER A 142 -14.56 1.39 1.15
CA SER A 142 -14.31 1.74 2.56
C SER A 142 -15.59 2.21 3.22
N PHE A 143 -15.90 1.66 4.39
CA PHE A 143 -17.13 1.95 5.13
C PHE A 143 -16.81 2.67 6.44
N ASP A 144 -17.71 3.56 6.88
CA ASP A 144 -17.57 4.36 8.11
C ASP A 144 -17.40 3.53 9.40
N ASN A 145 -17.78 2.26 9.38
CA ASN A 145 -17.65 1.36 10.51
C ASN A 145 -16.28 0.64 10.60
N GLY A 146 -15.34 0.99 9.72
CA GLY A 146 -14.00 0.42 9.67
C GLY A 146 -13.86 -0.82 8.79
N LEU A 147 -14.92 -1.35 8.22
CA LEU A 147 -14.84 -2.44 7.24
C LEU A 147 -14.34 -1.90 5.88
N TYR A 148 -13.55 -2.69 5.19
CA TYR A 148 -13.15 -2.41 3.81
C TYR A 148 -13.00 -3.68 2.98
N ALA A 149 -12.99 -3.50 1.67
CA ALA A 149 -12.68 -4.55 0.71
C ALA A 149 -11.86 -3.97 -0.44
N THR A 150 -10.82 -4.67 -0.86
CA THR A 150 -9.97 -4.28 -2.00
C THR A 150 -9.90 -5.43 -3.00
N ALA A 151 -9.94 -5.09 -4.29
CA ALA A 151 -9.58 -5.97 -5.39
C ALA A 151 -8.42 -5.33 -6.15
N GLY A 152 -7.30 -6.02 -6.28
CA GLY A 152 -6.13 -5.57 -6.99
C GLY A 152 -5.80 -6.46 -8.17
N PHE A 153 -5.36 -5.84 -9.26
CA PHE A 153 -5.04 -6.49 -10.53
C PHE A 153 -3.71 -5.98 -11.04
N HIS A 154 -2.78 -6.89 -11.26
CA HIS A 154 -1.51 -6.63 -11.91
C HIS A 154 -1.66 -6.78 -13.42
N GLY A 155 -0.89 -6.03 -14.18
CA GLY A 155 -0.91 -6.06 -15.63
C GLY A 155 0.43 -5.64 -16.24
N ASP A 156 0.45 -5.53 -17.57
CA ASP A 156 1.61 -5.37 -18.42
C ASP A 156 2.50 -6.62 -18.41
N GLU A 157 3.74 -6.57 -17.96
CA GLU A 157 4.62 -7.75 -17.81
C GLU A 157 4.47 -8.47 -16.48
N SER A 158 3.68 -7.91 -15.54
CA SER A 158 3.20 -8.57 -14.32
C SER A 158 1.85 -9.23 -14.57
N ASP A 159 1.48 -10.23 -13.77
CA ASP A 159 0.18 -10.89 -13.83
C ASP A 159 -0.30 -11.26 -12.44
N GLY A 160 -1.61 -11.43 -12.27
CA GLY A 160 -2.24 -11.88 -11.05
C GLY A 160 -3.20 -10.88 -10.43
N GLU A 161 -4.04 -11.40 -9.55
CA GLU A 161 -5.01 -10.62 -8.80
C GLU A 161 -5.06 -11.04 -7.34
N TYR A 162 -5.53 -10.10 -6.50
CA TYR A 162 -5.85 -10.41 -5.11
C TYR A 162 -7.14 -9.76 -4.66
N PHE A 163 -7.72 -10.34 -3.62
CA PHE A 163 -8.85 -9.79 -2.90
C PHE A 163 -8.52 -9.69 -1.43
N GLU A 164 -8.78 -8.54 -0.83
CA GLU A 164 -8.58 -8.30 0.59
C GLU A 164 -9.88 -7.85 1.24
N PHE A 165 -10.20 -8.41 2.41
CA PHE A 165 -11.31 -7.99 3.26
C PHE A 165 -10.75 -7.69 4.65
N GLY A 166 -10.98 -6.48 5.14
CA GLY A 166 -10.41 -6.09 6.42
C GLY A 166 -11.32 -5.24 7.28
N TYR A 167 -10.85 -5.08 8.50
CA TYR A 167 -11.43 -4.21 9.51
C TYR A 167 -10.32 -3.45 10.23
N GLY A 168 -10.49 -2.13 10.36
CA GLY A 168 -9.60 -1.25 11.10
C GLY A 168 -10.35 -0.44 12.14
N THR A 169 -9.69 -0.16 13.27
CA THR A 169 -10.22 0.70 14.32
C THR A 169 -9.10 1.36 15.10
N THR A 170 -9.36 2.55 15.67
CA THR A 170 -8.41 3.24 16.54
C THR A 170 -8.90 3.19 17.99
N VAL A 171 -8.06 2.70 18.89
CA VAL A 171 -8.35 2.61 20.33
C VAL A 171 -7.23 3.30 21.09
N ALA A 172 -7.54 4.36 21.84
CA ALA A 172 -6.56 5.14 22.61
C ALA A 172 -5.33 5.58 21.77
N GLU A 173 -5.59 6.11 20.58
CA GLU A 173 -4.58 6.57 19.61
C GLU A 173 -3.68 5.45 19.05
N ILE A 174 -4.07 4.20 19.21
CA ILE A 174 -3.42 3.04 18.59
C ILE A 174 -4.35 2.49 17.52
N ASP A 175 -3.84 2.36 16.33
CA ASP A 175 -4.54 1.77 15.20
C ASP A 175 -4.37 0.26 15.22
N LEU A 176 -5.49 -0.45 15.10
CA LEU A 176 -5.55 -1.91 15.10
C LEU A 176 -6.26 -2.36 13.84
N GLY A 177 -5.73 -3.36 13.17
CA GLY A 177 -6.32 -3.92 11.96
C GLY A 177 -6.24 -5.44 11.93
N ALA A 178 -7.18 -6.01 11.17
CA ALA A 178 -7.16 -7.41 10.77
C ALA A 178 -7.71 -7.53 9.35
N SER A 179 -7.04 -8.29 8.48
CA SER A 179 -7.52 -8.56 7.13
C SER A 179 -7.28 -10.01 6.73
N ILE A 180 -8.07 -10.46 5.75
CA ILE A 180 -7.85 -11.71 5.04
C ILE A 180 -7.53 -11.35 3.60
N ILE A 181 -6.41 -11.86 3.09
CA ILE A 181 -5.94 -11.67 1.72
C ILE A 181 -6.05 -13.01 1.00
N PHE A 182 -6.60 -12.99 -0.21
CA PHE A 182 -6.66 -14.10 -1.15
C PHE A 182 -5.86 -13.67 -2.36
N ALA A 183 -4.71 -14.27 -2.58
CA ALA A 183 -3.83 -14.00 -3.71
C ALA A 183 -3.92 -15.15 -4.73
N SER A 184 -3.93 -14.80 -6.01
CA SER A 184 -3.86 -15.79 -7.09
C SER A 184 -2.52 -16.53 -7.08
N ASP A 185 -2.44 -17.61 -7.80
CA ASP A 185 -1.25 -18.46 -7.89
C ASP A 185 -0.04 -17.73 -8.51
N GLU A 186 -0.27 -16.73 -9.36
CA GLU A 186 0.79 -15.87 -9.91
C GLU A 186 1.45 -14.98 -8.85
N LEU A 187 0.70 -14.57 -7.81
CA LEU A 187 1.19 -13.67 -6.76
C LEU A 187 1.70 -14.41 -5.51
N SER A 188 1.25 -15.64 -5.28
CA SER A 188 1.45 -16.31 -3.99
C SER A 188 2.88 -16.79 -3.75
N GLY A 189 3.59 -17.16 -4.79
CA GLY A 189 4.88 -17.85 -4.68
C GLY A 189 4.80 -19.25 -4.06
N GLU A 190 3.59 -19.71 -3.67
CA GLU A 190 3.35 -21.03 -3.10
C GLU A 190 3.25 -22.12 -4.18
N VAL A 191 3.63 -23.34 -3.84
CA VAL A 191 3.53 -24.48 -4.72
C VAL A 191 2.83 -25.65 -4.02
N ASP A 192 2.03 -26.39 -4.79
CA ASP A 192 1.39 -27.61 -4.31
C ASP A 192 2.40 -28.80 -4.19
N SER A 193 1.93 -29.94 -3.72
CA SER A 193 2.78 -31.14 -3.56
C SER A 193 3.36 -31.69 -4.86
N ASP A 194 2.83 -31.28 -6.00
CA ASP A 194 3.27 -31.68 -7.34
C ASP A 194 4.17 -30.63 -8.00
N GLY A 195 4.38 -29.47 -7.30
CA GLY A 195 5.23 -28.37 -7.74
C GLY A 195 4.55 -27.39 -8.69
N ASN A 196 3.22 -27.38 -8.76
CA ASN A 196 2.48 -26.35 -9.49
C ASN A 196 2.20 -25.15 -8.59
N ALA A 197 2.11 -23.96 -9.19
CA ALA A 197 1.69 -22.75 -8.47
C ALA A 197 0.31 -22.95 -7.82
N ASN A 198 0.13 -22.37 -6.64
CA ASN A 198 -1.07 -22.53 -5.82
C ASN A 198 -1.50 -21.18 -5.24
N GLU A 199 -2.80 -20.95 -5.12
CA GLU A 199 -3.36 -19.76 -4.47
C GLU A 199 -2.95 -19.68 -3.00
N ASP A 200 -2.79 -18.44 -2.46
CA ASP A 200 -2.52 -18.21 -1.05
C ASP A 200 -3.70 -17.52 -0.34
N THR A 201 -3.83 -17.83 0.95
CA THR A 201 -4.80 -17.17 1.84
C THR A 201 -4.14 -16.83 3.16
N ALA A 202 -3.97 -15.53 3.42
CA ALA A 202 -3.32 -15.01 4.61
C ALA A 202 -4.30 -14.31 5.55
N LEU A 203 -4.03 -14.40 6.87
CA LEU A 203 -4.66 -13.58 7.91
C LEU A 203 -3.62 -12.61 8.46
N VAL A 204 -3.76 -11.34 8.14
CA VAL A 204 -2.84 -10.28 8.55
C VAL A 204 -3.42 -9.52 9.74
N LEU A 205 -2.61 -9.35 10.78
CA LEU A 205 -2.91 -8.49 11.94
C LEU A 205 -1.95 -7.30 11.92
N SER A 206 -2.49 -6.11 12.20
CA SER A 206 -1.70 -4.87 12.22
C SER A 206 -1.91 -4.08 13.50
N ILE A 207 -0.86 -3.39 13.93
CA ILE A 207 -0.89 -2.38 14.98
C ILE A 207 0.00 -1.22 14.55
N GLY A 208 -0.46 0.01 14.79
CA GLY A 208 0.29 1.20 14.42
C GLY A 208 -0.07 2.41 15.27
N LYS A 209 0.68 3.49 15.05
CA LYS A 209 0.39 4.81 15.62
C LYS A 209 0.94 5.90 14.71
N SER A 210 0.14 6.97 14.56
CA SER A 210 0.55 8.23 13.93
C SER A 210 0.69 9.34 14.99
N PHE A 211 1.59 10.31 14.72
CA PHE A 211 1.96 11.40 15.62
C PHE A 211 1.89 12.74 14.92
#